data_26d788927b57c0dd53960e806e8532b2
#
_entry.id   26d788927b57c0dd53960e806e8532b2
#
_cell.length_a   1.000
_cell.length_b   1.000
_cell.length_c   1.000
_cell.angle_alpha   90.00
_cell.angle_beta   90.00
_cell.angle_gamma   90.00
#
_symmetry.space_group_name_H-M   'P 1'
#
loop_
_entity.id
_entity.type
_entity.pdbx_description
1 polymer ?
#
loop_
_entity_poly.entity_id
_entity_poly.type
_entity_poly.pdbx_seq_one_letter_code
_entity_poly.pdbx_strand_id
1 'polypeptide(L)'
;MNRILKFARGRTSPSAPTNGDESKLPWLDRPLSGWSCALGWLIALAIFVGFTTLLGGLTQLDALLSTYSSWLIAHGNFACAYPPGSSVEIALTAPLYTLIAGGLSVLFGVGHGVAFPTRSVLGSRCLTWLGPIRHWSTQTSALTPTLRFGYLGWLVLMVGVVAVLRACRRGKTGWEPLTLIFIACTPPVFMCLQYLFHPQDLLAMGLSLCGVALVLRDRWVPAGILMALALTSQQFAILILVVLLVLAPKAGRLKMAAATVVTWAMIVLPLALVTSGRALRVALVGSGLAGAQYKSLTWELHLTGSAAVDVWRLMPIVVSACLAYWTLRRLGPAALNPVPLIALVATSLSMRLVFEEGLYGYYFMAVAVSLIVLDVLRRSFRFELIGWLALIVLVFSPLPWGHDRLTYSVPMWIWQLLLVTPAVWLSLSPLLDAIRGATSTTNVERVPALK
;
A
#
# COMPACT_ATOMS: atom_id res chain seq x y z
N MET A 1 -22.63 9.88 -32.73
CA MET A 1 -22.88 9.97 -31.29
C MET A 1 -23.74 8.81 -30.75
N ASN A 2 -24.71 8.29 -31.48
CA ASN A 2 -25.59 7.19 -31.04
C ASN A 2 -24.99 5.77 -31.00
N ARG A 3 -23.82 5.50 -31.57
CA ARG A 3 -23.15 4.18 -31.48
C ARG A 3 -22.34 3.99 -30.19
N ILE A 4 -21.90 5.08 -29.53
CA ILE A 4 -21.13 5.01 -28.29
C ILE A 4 -22.03 4.72 -27.07
N LEU A 5 -23.30 5.15 -27.10
CA LEU A 5 -24.27 4.89 -26.04
C LEU A 5 -24.81 3.45 -26.03
N LYS A 6 -24.78 2.73 -27.16
CA LYS A 6 -25.13 1.30 -27.21
C LYS A 6 -24.07 0.39 -26.62
N PHE A 7 -22.77 0.80 -26.64
CA PHE A 7 -21.68 0.01 -26.04
C PHE A 7 -21.71 0.00 -24.50
N ALA A 8 -22.26 1.05 -23.86
CA ALA A 8 -22.36 1.14 -22.40
C ALA A 8 -23.49 0.28 -21.80
N ARG A 9 -24.49 -0.12 -22.60
CA ARG A 9 -25.61 -0.98 -22.14
C ARG A 9 -25.38 -2.48 -22.35
N GLY A 10 -24.32 -2.88 -23.04
CA GLY A 10 -23.99 -4.27 -23.36
C GLY A 10 -23.07 -4.97 -22.36
N ARG A 11 -22.87 -4.47 -21.13
CA ARG A 11 -22.33 -5.29 -20.07
C ARG A 11 -23.38 -6.35 -19.72
N THR A 12 -23.33 -7.46 -20.44
CA THR A 12 -24.01 -8.69 -20.05
C THR A 12 -23.78 -8.89 -18.56
N SER A 13 -24.86 -9.10 -17.80
CA SER A 13 -24.80 -9.65 -16.45
C SER A 13 -23.70 -10.69 -16.46
N PRO A 14 -22.76 -10.68 -15.49
CA PRO A 14 -21.79 -11.75 -15.39
C PRO A 14 -22.56 -13.03 -15.49
N SER A 15 -22.23 -13.86 -16.51
CA SER A 15 -22.81 -15.17 -16.73
C SER A 15 -22.92 -15.87 -15.39
N ALA A 16 -24.09 -16.49 -15.15
CA ALA A 16 -24.29 -17.34 -13.98
C ALA A 16 -23.06 -18.24 -13.84
N PRO A 17 -22.57 -18.48 -12.62
CA PRO A 17 -21.38 -19.30 -12.41
C PRO A 17 -21.61 -20.63 -13.13
N THR A 18 -20.71 -20.97 -14.04
CA THR A 18 -20.68 -22.29 -14.67
C THR A 18 -20.58 -23.33 -13.58
N ASN A 19 -21.29 -24.43 -13.71
CA ASN A 19 -21.50 -25.54 -12.73
C ASN A 19 -20.21 -26.15 -12.12
N GLY A 20 -19.05 -25.54 -12.24
CA GLY A 20 -17.78 -25.98 -11.63
C GLY A 20 -17.21 -25.05 -10.56
N ASP A 21 -17.86 -23.93 -10.27
CA ASP A 21 -17.33 -22.86 -9.40
C ASP A 21 -18.08 -22.76 -8.05
N GLU A 22 -18.64 -23.89 -7.58
CA GLU A 22 -19.17 -23.97 -6.23
C GLU A 22 -18.05 -23.78 -5.22
N SER A 23 -18.18 -22.76 -4.36
CA SER A 23 -17.19 -22.49 -3.33
C SER A 23 -17.06 -23.70 -2.40
N LYS A 24 -15.83 -24.10 -2.08
CA LYS A 24 -15.57 -25.14 -1.08
C LYS A 24 -16.13 -24.79 0.30
N LEU A 25 -16.57 -23.53 0.48
CA LEU A 25 -17.07 -22.96 1.74
C LEU A 25 -18.38 -22.19 1.50
N PRO A 26 -19.49 -22.86 1.13
CA PRO A 26 -20.74 -22.21 0.72
C PRO A 26 -21.37 -21.37 1.85
N TRP A 27 -21.05 -21.63 3.11
CA TRP A 27 -21.52 -20.85 4.25
C TRP A 27 -20.95 -19.42 4.28
N LEU A 28 -19.77 -19.18 3.68
CA LEU A 28 -19.18 -17.84 3.57
C LEU A 28 -19.88 -16.95 2.53
N ASP A 29 -20.57 -17.52 1.57
CA ASP A 29 -21.36 -16.77 0.58
C ASP A 29 -22.73 -16.31 1.13
N ARG A 30 -23.13 -16.78 2.31
CA ARG A 30 -24.40 -16.39 2.92
C ARG A 30 -24.37 -14.90 3.30
N PRO A 31 -25.48 -14.19 3.04
CA PRO A 31 -25.59 -12.78 3.47
C PRO A 31 -25.59 -12.70 5.00
N LEU A 32 -24.84 -11.74 5.51
CA LEU A 32 -24.76 -11.45 6.93
C LEU A 32 -25.62 -10.25 7.31
N SER A 33 -26.12 -10.25 8.55
CA SER A 33 -26.75 -9.10 9.15
C SER A 33 -25.74 -7.95 9.35
N GLY A 34 -26.22 -6.71 9.46
CA GLY A 34 -25.37 -5.57 9.78
C GLY A 34 -24.59 -5.76 11.09
N TRP A 35 -25.22 -6.37 12.09
CA TRP A 35 -24.60 -6.70 13.38
C TRP A 35 -23.47 -7.73 13.25
N SER A 36 -23.64 -8.76 12.44
CA SER A 36 -22.57 -9.74 12.21
C SER A 36 -21.35 -9.11 11.52
N CYS A 37 -21.58 -8.20 10.58
CA CYS A 37 -20.49 -7.44 9.97
C CYS A 37 -19.81 -6.51 10.99
N ALA A 38 -20.57 -5.79 11.83
CA ALA A 38 -20.02 -4.94 12.87
C ALA A 38 -19.22 -5.73 13.90
N LEU A 39 -19.67 -6.89 14.31
CA LEU A 39 -18.93 -7.80 15.19
C LEU A 39 -17.61 -8.24 14.54
N GLY A 40 -17.60 -8.55 13.25
CA GLY A 40 -16.39 -8.86 12.51
C GLY A 40 -15.37 -7.72 12.54
N TRP A 41 -15.83 -6.47 12.38
CA TRP A 41 -14.99 -5.28 12.53
C TRP A 41 -14.40 -5.14 13.92
N LEU A 42 -15.22 -5.34 14.97
CA LEU A 42 -14.78 -5.26 16.38
C LEU A 42 -13.76 -6.35 16.71
N ILE A 43 -13.97 -7.57 16.24
CA ILE A 43 -13.03 -8.67 16.44
C ILE A 43 -11.71 -8.36 15.71
N ALA A 44 -11.75 -7.90 14.47
CA ALA A 44 -10.54 -7.53 13.72
C ALA A 44 -9.77 -6.40 14.41
N LEU A 45 -10.48 -5.38 14.92
CA LEU A 45 -9.87 -4.30 15.70
C LEU A 45 -9.24 -4.82 16.99
N ALA A 46 -9.94 -5.66 17.75
CA ALA A 46 -9.41 -6.22 18.99
C ALA A 46 -8.15 -7.06 18.75
N ILE A 47 -8.14 -7.87 17.72
CA ILE A 47 -6.98 -8.67 17.31
C ILE A 47 -5.81 -7.75 16.93
N PHE A 48 -6.06 -6.73 16.09
CA PHE A 48 -5.03 -5.81 15.64
C PHE A 48 -4.43 -5.01 16.81
N VAL A 49 -5.28 -4.49 17.70
CA VAL A 49 -4.85 -3.82 18.93
C VAL A 49 -4.07 -4.79 19.82
N GLY A 50 -4.54 -6.03 19.98
CA GLY A 50 -3.85 -7.06 20.73
C GLY A 50 -2.43 -7.32 20.20
N PHE A 51 -2.27 -7.55 18.91
CA PHE A 51 -0.95 -7.76 18.31
C PHE A 51 -0.05 -6.53 18.44
N THR A 52 -0.58 -5.34 18.20
CA THR A 52 0.21 -4.10 18.28
C THR A 52 0.58 -3.72 19.71
N THR A 53 -0.17 -4.14 20.74
CA THR A 53 0.15 -3.90 22.14
C THR A 53 1.05 -4.97 22.74
N LEU A 54 0.78 -6.25 22.46
CA LEU A 54 1.52 -7.37 23.05
C LEU A 54 2.96 -7.48 22.54
N LEU A 55 3.14 -7.16 21.24
CA LEU A 55 4.45 -7.23 20.60
C LEU A 55 5.15 -5.85 20.63
N GLY A 56 4.50 -4.81 21.15
CA GLY A 56 4.92 -3.42 21.08
C GLY A 56 6.03 -3.04 22.03
N GLY A 57 7.26 -3.12 21.61
CA GLY A 57 8.37 -2.59 22.41
C GLY A 57 9.39 -1.77 21.63
N LEU A 58 9.33 -1.75 20.28
CA LEU A 58 10.51 -1.37 19.49
C LEU A 58 10.30 -0.22 18.49
N THR A 59 9.12 0.35 18.42
CA THR A 59 8.75 1.38 17.41
C THR A 59 9.29 2.79 17.66
N GLN A 60 10.34 2.95 18.41
CA GLN A 60 10.59 4.24 19.04
C GLN A 60 11.11 5.30 18.08
N LEU A 61 11.97 4.93 17.12
CA LEU A 61 12.66 5.94 16.32
C LEU A 61 11.75 6.57 15.25
N ASP A 62 11.06 5.77 14.47
CA ASP A 62 10.20 6.27 13.37
C ASP A 62 8.94 6.95 13.94
N ALA A 63 8.42 6.48 15.08
CA ALA A 63 7.35 7.17 15.79
C ALA A 63 7.79 8.54 16.33
N LEU A 64 9.02 8.64 16.84
CA LEU A 64 9.61 9.92 17.25
C LEU A 64 9.76 10.87 16.09
N LEU A 65 10.29 10.40 14.96
CA LEU A 65 10.43 11.20 13.74
C LEU A 65 9.09 11.70 13.23
N SER A 66 8.08 10.83 13.17
CA SER A 66 6.73 11.21 12.78
C SER A 66 6.13 12.24 13.74
N THR A 67 6.32 12.07 15.05
CA THR A 67 5.83 13.01 16.06
C THR A 67 6.54 14.36 15.93
N TYR A 68 7.85 14.37 15.77
CA TYR A 68 8.63 15.59 15.59
C TYR A 68 8.26 16.32 14.31
N SER A 69 8.16 15.65 13.19
CA SER A 69 7.73 16.22 11.91
C SER A 69 6.33 16.83 12.00
N SER A 70 5.40 16.11 12.63
CA SER A 70 4.02 16.58 12.85
C SER A 70 3.99 17.81 13.75
N TRP A 71 4.80 17.82 14.80
CA TRP A 71 4.94 18.97 15.70
C TRP A 71 5.51 20.21 15.00
N LEU A 72 6.55 20.05 14.17
CA LEU A 72 7.14 21.15 13.38
C LEU A 72 6.10 21.75 12.43
N ILE A 73 5.33 20.92 11.73
CA ILE A 73 4.28 21.37 10.83
C ILE A 73 3.17 22.09 11.58
N ALA A 74 2.74 21.58 12.75
CA ALA A 74 1.74 22.17 13.61
C ALA A 74 2.15 23.59 14.09
N HIS A 75 3.45 23.81 14.28
CA HIS A 75 4.01 25.11 14.67
C HIS A 75 4.48 25.99 13.50
N GLY A 76 4.07 25.65 12.27
CA GLY A 76 4.42 26.43 11.06
C GLY A 76 5.87 26.37 10.66
N ASN A 77 6.69 25.50 11.24
CA ASN A 77 8.11 25.37 10.94
C ASN A 77 8.38 24.37 9.81
N PHE A 78 7.78 24.60 8.65
CA PHE A 78 7.92 23.73 7.49
C PHE A 78 9.36 23.60 6.99
N ALA A 79 10.17 24.66 7.11
CA ALA A 79 11.56 24.64 6.67
C ALA A 79 12.39 23.62 7.46
N CYS A 80 12.12 23.41 8.73
CA CYS A 80 12.78 22.42 9.56
C CYS A 80 12.11 21.04 9.52
N ALA A 81 10.84 20.95 9.14
CA ALA A 81 10.22 19.66 8.85
C ALA A 81 10.83 18.98 7.60
N TYR A 82 11.54 19.79 6.78
CA TYR A 82 12.12 19.33 5.50
C TYR A 82 13.61 19.74 5.36
N PRO A 83 14.49 19.43 6.32
CA PRO A 83 15.88 19.79 6.22
C PRO A 83 16.62 18.92 5.18
N PRO A 84 17.56 19.47 4.43
CA PRO A 84 18.34 18.70 3.46
C PRO A 84 19.21 17.66 4.19
N GLY A 85 19.20 16.42 3.70
CA GLY A 85 20.08 15.35 4.19
C GLY A 85 19.81 14.86 5.59
N SER A 86 18.60 15.02 6.13
CA SER A 86 18.22 14.53 7.45
C SER A 86 17.26 13.34 7.37
N SER A 87 17.30 12.51 8.40
CA SER A 87 16.36 11.40 8.61
C SER A 87 14.92 11.83 8.93
N VAL A 88 14.62 13.12 8.98
CA VAL A 88 13.28 13.70 9.15
C VAL A 88 12.47 13.68 7.85
N GLU A 89 12.94 13.01 6.83
CA GLU A 89 12.34 12.93 5.49
C GLU A 89 10.99 12.20 5.43
N ILE A 90 10.54 11.55 6.51
CA ILE A 90 9.19 10.97 6.60
C ILE A 90 8.12 12.02 6.25
N ALA A 91 8.33 13.26 6.65
CA ALA A 91 7.42 14.35 6.32
C ALA A 91 7.32 14.62 4.81
N LEU A 92 8.43 14.47 4.08
CA LEU A 92 8.49 14.70 2.63
C LEU A 92 7.91 13.53 1.83
N THR A 93 8.18 12.31 2.26
CA THR A 93 7.70 11.10 1.58
C THR A 93 6.22 10.83 1.82
N ALA A 94 5.69 11.30 2.96
CA ALA A 94 4.30 11.11 3.36
C ALA A 94 3.62 12.44 3.74
N PRO A 95 3.57 13.46 2.85
CA PRO A 95 3.10 14.80 3.21
C PRO A 95 1.66 14.83 3.72
N LEU A 96 0.75 14.04 3.13
CA LEU A 96 -0.64 13.99 3.59
C LEU A 96 -0.74 13.44 5.01
N TYR A 97 -0.07 12.31 5.29
CA TYR A 97 -0.11 11.72 6.63
C TYR A 97 0.44 12.70 7.68
N THR A 98 1.55 13.35 7.38
CA THR A 98 2.21 14.29 8.31
C THR A 98 1.36 15.54 8.54
N LEU A 99 0.67 16.04 7.51
CA LEU A 99 -0.29 17.15 7.65
C LEU A 99 -1.49 16.77 8.51
N ILE A 100 -2.05 15.58 8.32
CA ILE A 100 -3.15 15.07 9.16
C ILE A 100 -2.69 14.90 10.59
N ALA A 101 -1.57 14.22 10.81
CA ALA A 101 -1.01 14.00 12.15
C ALA A 101 -0.66 15.32 12.84
N GLY A 102 -0.11 16.30 12.10
CA GLY A 102 0.15 17.65 12.59
C GLY A 102 -1.12 18.38 13.01
N GLY A 103 -2.15 18.35 12.16
CA GLY A 103 -3.46 18.96 12.47
C GLY A 103 -4.13 18.33 13.68
N LEU A 104 -4.13 17.01 13.78
CA LEU A 104 -4.67 16.28 14.92
C LEU A 104 -3.84 16.54 16.20
N SER A 105 -2.52 16.71 16.07
CA SER A 105 -1.64 17.08 17.20
C SER A 105 -2.04 18.44 17.80
N VAL A 106 -2.42 19.41 16.96
CA VAL A 106 -2.92 20.70 17.45
C VAL A 106 -4.27 20.51 18.17
N LEU A 107 -5.19 19.77 17.53
CA LEU A 107 -6.55 19.61 18.07
C LEU A 107 -6.60 18.86 19.42
N PHE A 108 -5.75 17.85 19.56
CA PHE A 108 -5.74 16.98 20.74
C PHE A 108 -4.60 17.26 21.72
N GLY A 109 -3.86 18.35 21.50
CA GLY A 109 -2.76 18.75 22.38
C GLY A 109 -1.63 17.72 22.43
N VAL A 110 -1.43 16.97 21.35
CA VAL A 110 -0.36 15.97 21.26
C VAL A 110 0.98 16.70 21.32
N GLY A 111 1.86 16.27 22.20
CA GLY A 111 3.14 16.93 22.45
C GLY A 111 3.09 17.98 23.56
N HIS A 112 1.95 18.25 24.17
CA HIS A 112 1.91 19.00 25.43
C HIS A 112 2.69 18.22 26.51
N GLY A 113 3.76 18.83 27.03
CA GLY A 113 4.66 18.20 27.99
C GLY A 113 5.87 17.48 27.38
N VAL A 114 5.96 17.37 26.05
CA VAL A 114 7.20 16.96 25.38
C VAL A 114 7.99 18.23 25.09
N ALA A 115 9.11 18.39 25.77
CA ALA A 115 10.05 19.45 25.48
C ALA A 115 10.84 19.12 24.19
N PHE A 116 10.21 19.25 23.03
CA PHE A 116 10.99 19.26 21.80
C PHE A 116 11.94 20.45 21.81
N PRO A 117 13.19 20.30 21.34
CA PRO A 117 14.12 21.43 21.29
C PRO A 117 13.49 22.54 20.48
N THR A 118 13.16 23.60 21.18
CA THR A 118 12.69 24.85 20.59
C THR A 118 13.81 25.51 19.82
N ARG A 119 13.45 26.44 18.95
CA ARG A 119 14.42 27.25 18.18
C ARG A 119 15.52 27.88 19.06
N SER A 120 15.24 28.15 20.32
CA SER A 120 16.19 28.68 21.31
C SER A 120 17.29 27.68 21.70
N VAL A 121 17.02 26.38 21.69
CA VAL A 121 17.99 25.32 21.99
C VAL A 121 18.83 24.95 20.77
N LEU A 122 18.25 25.03 19.58
CA LEU A 122 18.87 24.66 18.31
C LEU A 122 19.50 25.84 17.56
N GLY A 123 19.27 27.05 18.03
CA GLY A 123 19.61 28.28 17.29
C GLY A 123 18.77 28.41 16.00
N SER A 124 19.38 28.97 14.94
CA SER A 124 18.74 29.07 13.62
C SER A 124 18.83 27.78 12.79
N ARG A 125 19.41 26.70 13.32
CA ARG A 125 19.65 25.44 12.59
C ARG A 125 18.58 24.42 12.89
N CYS A 126 18.11 23.76 11.85
CA CYS A 126 17.23 22.60 11.98
C CYS A 126 18.01 21.40 12.51
N LEU A 127 17.33 20.48 13.20
CA LEU A 127 17.94 19.21 13.59
C LEU A 127 18.33 18.43 12.34
N THR A 128 19.61 18.22 12.16
CA THR A 128 20.17 17.45 11.03
C THR A 128 20.46 16.01 11.39
N TRP A 129 20.35 15.63 12.67
CA TRP A 129 20.65 14.30 13.16
C TRP A 129 19.82 13.95 14.41
N LEU A 130 19.65 12.66 14.66
CA LEU A 130 18.71 12.11 15.66
C LEU A 130 19.25 12.03 17.09
N GLY A 131 20.50 12.42 17.33
CA GLY A 131 21.13 12.29 18.66
C GLY A 131 20.31 12.92 19.79
N PRO A 132 19.88 14.18 19.66
CA PRO A 132 19.04 14.82 20.69
C PRO A 132 17.66 14.17 20.86
N ILE A 133 17.10 13.58 19.78
CA ILE A 133 15.78 12.96 19.80
C ILE A 133 15.81 11.61 20.51
N ARG A 134 16.93 10.88 20.47
CA ARG A 134 17.08 9.58 21.17
C ARG A 134 16.89 9.67 22.68
N HIS A 135 17.27 10.78 23.29
CA HIS A 135 17.05 10.97 24.72
C HIS A 135 15.57 11.06 25.11
N TRP A 136 14.67 11.35 24.17
CA TRP A 136 13.22 11.38 24.43
C TRP A 136 12.55 10.01 24.28
N SER A 137 13.25 9.05 23.71
CA SER A 137 12.71 7.68 23.56
C SER A 137 12.37 7.01 24.90
N THR A 138 12.92 7.50 26.00
CA THR A 138 12.59 7.03 27.36
C THR A 138 11.27 7.57 27.88
N GLN A 139 10.69 8.61 27.24
CA GLN A 139 9.39 9.15 27.63
C GLN A 139 8.27 8.51 26.80
N THR A 140 8.00 7.23 27.05
CA THR A 140 6.99 6.43 26.34
C THR A 140 5.58 7.05 26.34
N SER A 141 5.22 7.81 27.38
CA SER A 141 3.95 8.50 27.49
C SER A 141 3.74 9.55 26.38
N ALA A 142 4.81 10.19 25.88
CA ALA A 142 4.74 11.20 24.86
C ALA A 142 4.42 10.63 23.46
N LEU A 143 4.79 9.36 23.21
CA LEU A 143 4.54 8.69 21.92
C LEU A 143 3.13 8.10 21.82
N THR A 144 2.44 7.89 22.94
CA THR A 144 1.13 7.25 22.97
C THR A 144 0.12 7.90 22.02
N PRO A 145 0.00 9.25 21.96
CA PRO A 145 -0.92 9.88 21.00
C PRO A 145 -0.55 9.60 19.54
N THR A 146 0.75 9.68 19.18
CA THR A 146 1.22 9.39 17.81
C THR A 146 0.91 7.95 17.41
N LEU A 147 1.14 7.00 18.31
CA LEU A 147 0.80 5.59 18.08
C LEU A 147 -0.71 5.41 17.85
N ARG A 148 -1.55 6.13 18.59
CA ARG A 148 -3.02 6.10 18.41
C ARG A 148 -3.43 6.61 17.02
N PHE A 149 -2.79 7.64 16.49
CA PHE A 149 -3.06 8.10 15.13
C PHE A 149 -2.67 7.08 14.07
N GLY A 150 -1.74 6.20 14.34
CA GLY A 150 -1.41 5.08 13.46
C GLY A 150 -2.61 4.18 13.18
N TYR A 151 -3.52 4.01 14.15
CA TYR A 151 -4.76 3.24 13.96
C TYR A 151 -5.69 3.84 12.90
N LEU A 152 -5.61 5.14 12.62
CA LEU A 152 -6.35 5.75 11.51
C LEU A 152 -5.93 5.14 10.16
N GLY A 153 -4.63 4.91 9.95
CA GLY A 153 -4.12 4.23 8.75
C GLY A 153 -4.72 2.83 8.61
N TRP A 154 -4.74 2.06 9.70
CA TRP A 154 -5.38 0.74 9.71
C TRP A 154 -6.89 0.81 9.41
N LEU A 155 -7.60 1.75 10.02
CA LEU A 155 -9.04 1.93 9.77
C LEU A 155 -9.32 2.21 8.29
N VAL A 156 -8.54 3.11 7.68
CA VAL A 156 -8.68 3.44 6.25
C VAL A 156 -8.34 2.23 5.37
N LEU A 157 -7.34 1.42 5.75
CA LEU A 157 -7.04 0.15 5.08
C LEU A 157 -8.26 -0.78 5.09
N MET A 158 -8.87 -0.99 6.25
CA MET A 158 -10.05 -1.86 6.38
C MET A 158 -11.24 -1.35 5.56
N VAL A 159 -11.47 -0.03 5.56
CA VAL A 159 -12.49 0.61 4.71
C VAL A 159 -12.21 0.34 3.23
N GLY A 160 -10.95 0.46 2.79
CA GLY A 160 -10.53 0.17 1.42
C GLY A 160 -10.79 -1.29 1.02
N VAL A 161 -10.43 -2.23 1.87
CA VAL A 161 -10.70 -3.66 1.67
C VAL A 161 -12.20 -3.91 1.52
N VAL A 162 -13.00 -3.42 2.45
CA VAL A 162 -14.47 -3.58 2.40
C VAL A 162 -15.06 -2.92 1.16
N ALA A 163 -14.55 -1.76 0.74
CA ALA A 163 -15.00 -1.08 -0.48
C ALA A 163 -14.78 -1.95 -1.73
N VAL A 164 -13.61 -2.62 -1.84
CA VAL A 164 -13.33 -3.57 -2.94
C VAL A 164 -14.24 -4.78 -2.85
N LEU A 165 -14.36 -5.43 -1.68
CA LEU A 165 -15.23 -6.59 -1.51
C LEU A 165 -16.69 -6.28 -1.89
N ARG A 166 -17.20 -5.11 -1.48
CA ARG A 166 -18.55 -4.68 -1.83
C ARG A 166 -18.70 -4.30 -3.30
N ALA A 167 -17.68 -3.75 -3.93
CA ALA A 167 -17.67 -3.51 -5.38
C ALA A 167 -17.72 -4.82 -6.16
N CYS A 168 -17.10 -5.87 -5.63
CA CYS A 168 -17.04 -7.22 -6.21
C CYS A 168 -18.20 -8.13 -5.75
N ARG A 169 -19.25 -7.62 -5.10
CA ARG A 169 -20.39 -8.37 -4.57
C ARG A 169 -20.01 -9.46 -3.54
N ARG A 170 -18.88 -9.30 -2.86
CA ARG A 170 -18.43 -10.14 -1.73
C ARG A 170 -18.68 -9.50 -0.36
N GLY A 171 -19.07 -8.24 -0.33
CA GLY A 171 -19.41 -7.55 0.91
C GLY A 171 -20.74 -7.99 1.50
N LYS A 172 -20.88 -7.84 2.82
CA LYS A 172 -22.00 -8.29 3.62
C LYS A 172 -22.24 -9.80 3.56
N THR A 173 -21.20 -10.56 3.31
CA THR A 173 -21.18 -12.03 3.38
C THR A 173 -20.14 -12.47 4.42
N GLY A 174 -20.06 -13.77 4.72
CA GLY A 174 -19.05 -14.32 5.65
C GLY A 174 -17.61 -14.02 5.24
N TRP A 175 -17.37 -13.73 3.95
CA TRP A 175 -16.07 -13.33 3.44
C TRP A 175 -15.58 -11.98 3.99
N GLU A 176 -16.50 -11.00 4.22
CA GLU A 176 -16.12 -9.67 4.72
C GLU A 176 -15.45 -9.74 6.11
N PRO A 177 -16.10 -10.25 7.17
CA PRO A 177 -15.47 -10.34 8.50
C PRO A 177 -14.23 -11.24 8.51
N LEU A 178 -14.27 -12.37 7.80
CA LEU A 178 -13.13 -13.27 7.72
C LEU A 178 -11.89 -12.61 7.10
N THR A 179 -12.09 -11.84 6.03
CA THR A 179 -11.00 -11.07 5.39
C THR A 179 -10.41 -10.04 6.35
N LEU A 180 -11.26 -9.29 7.07
CA LEU A 180 -10.81 -8.28 8.03
C LEU A 180 -10.00 -8.91 9.16
N ILE A 181 -10.47 -10.03 9.72
CA ILE A 181 -9.75 -10.77 10.76
C ILE A 181 -8.41 -11.29 10.23
N PHE A 182 -8.40 -11.88 9.03
CA PHE A 182 -7.17 -12.42 8.44
C PHE A 182 -6.14 -11.31 8.17
N ILE A 183 -6.56 -10.15 7.67
CA ILE A 183 -5.68 -8.99 7.49
C ILE A 183 -5.17 -8.48 8.84
N ALA A 184 -6.02 -8.42 9.88
CA ALA A 184 -5.62 -7.98 11.20
C ALA A 184 -4.55 -8.90 11.83
N CYS A 185 -4.60 -10.21 11.51
CA CYS A 185 -3.59 -11.19 11.93
C CYS A 185 -2.32 -11.17 11.05
N THR A 186 -2.34 -10.45 9.94
CA THR A 186 -1.27 -10.52 8.94
C THR A 186 -0.02 -9.77 9.42
N PRO A 187 1.14 -10.44 9.51
CA PRO A 187 2.34 -9.85 10.08
C PRO A 187 2.78 -8.53 9.45
N PRO A 188 2.91 -8.39 8.13
CA PRO A 188 3.28 -7.11 7.51
C PRO A 188 2.34 -5.95 7.87
N VAL A 189 1.06 -6.23 8.17
CA VAL A 189 0.07 -5.21 8.53
C VAL A 189 0.31 -4.68 9.94
N PHE A 190 0.42 -5.55 10.94
CA PHE A 190 0.67 -5.08 12.30
C PHE A 190 2.11 -4.58 12.49
N MET A 191 3.08 -5.08 11.71
CA MET A 191 4.46 -4.57 11.70
C MET A 191 4.55 -3.10 11.26
N CYS A 192 3.61 -2.59 10.47
CA CYS A 192 3.53 -1.17 10.13
C CYS A 192 3.35 -0.26 11.35
N LEU A 193 2.71 -0.72 12.43
CA LEU A 193 2.54 0.09 13.65
C LEU A 193 3.46 -0.30 14.78
N GLN A 194 4.03 -1.48 14.71
CA GLN A 194 4.67 -2.09 15.85
C GLN A 194 6.20 -2.05 15.81
N TYR A 195 6.79 -2.43 14.67
CA TYR A 195 8.25 -2.58 14.56
C TYR A 195 8.91 -1.33 13.97
N LEU A 196 8.34 -0.84 12.87
CA LEU A 196 8.81 0.34 12.18
C LEU A 196 7.58 1.22 11.92
N PHE A 197 7.29 2.18 12.71
CA PHE A 197 6.06 2.98 12.66
C PHE A 197 5.84 3.65 11.30
N HIS A 198 5.12 2.96 10.40
CA HIS A 198 4.78 3.38 9.04
C HIS A 198 3.27 3.35 8.77
N PRO A 199 2.44 4.06 9.55
CA PRO A 199 0.98 4.09 9.34
C PRO A 199 0.59 4.71 8.00
N GLN A 200 1.46 5.52 7.39
CA GLN A 200 1.27 6.07 6.06
C GLN A 200 1.14 4.99 4.98
N ASP A 201 1.78 3.83 5.16
CA ASP A 201 1.66 2.72 4.21
C ASP A 201 0.26 2.10 4.26
N LEU A 202 -0.29 1.91 5.48
CA LEU A 202 -1.67 1.45 5.67
C LEU A 202 -2.67 2.43 5.07
N LEU A 203 -2.46 3.73 5.31
CA LEU A 203 -3.30 4.80 4.76
C LEU A 203 -3.28 4.80 3.22
N ALA A 204 -2.08 4.75 2.63
CA ALA A 204 -1.91 4.74 1.18
C ALA A 204 -2.57 3.51 0.54
N MET A 205 -2.39 2.32 1.13
CA MET A 205 -2.99 1.10 0.61
C MET A 205 -4.52 1.15 0.71
N GLY A 206 -5.07 1.62 1.83
CA GLY A 206 -6.51 1.78 2.02
C GLY A 206 -7.13 2.74 1.02
N LEU A 207 -6.52 3.92 0.83
CA LEU A 207 -6.96 4.91 -0.17
C LEU A 207 -6.87 4.34 -1.60
N SER A 208 -5.79 3.61 -1.92
CA SER A 208 -5.62 2.96 -3.21
C SER A 208 -6.71 1.92 -3.47
N LEU A 209 -7.04 1.08 -2.49
CA LEU A 209 -8.14 0.11 -2.60
C LEU A 209 -9.50 0.79 -2.76
N CYS A 210 -9.75 1.89 -2.06
CA CYS A 210 -10.94 2.71 -2.31
C CYS A 210 -10.96 3.24 -3.75
N GLY A 211 -9.81 3.69 -4.28
CA GLY A 211 -9.66 4.11 -5.67
C GLY A 211 -9.98 2.97 -6.64
N VAL A 212 -9.44 1.76 -6.41
CA VAL A 212 -9.76 0.55 -7.18
C VAL A 212 -11.26 0.24 -7.14
N ALA A 213 -11.89 0.30 -5.95
CA ALA A 213 -13.33 0.07 -5.81
C ALA A 213 -14.18 1.08 -6.59
N LEU A 214 -13.72 2.33 -6.72
CA LEU A 214 -14.38 3.35 -7.52
C LEU A 214 -14.18 3.11 -9.02
N VAL A 215 -13.00 2.68 -9.45
CA VAL A 215 -12.75 2.27 -10.85
C VAL A 215 -13.65 1.11 -11.25
N LEU A 216 -13.82 0.10 -10.39
CA LEU A 216 -14.76 -1.01 -10.62
C LEU A 216 -16.22 -0.55 -10.78
N ARG A 217 -16.54 0.67 -10.33
CA ARG A 217 -17.87 1.32 -10.45
C ARG A 217 -17.91 2.42 -11.51
N ASP A 218 -16.89 2.52 -12.38
CA ASP A 218 -16.75 3.58 -13.40
C ASP A 218 -16.72 5.03 -12.85
N ARG A 219 -16.26 5.20 -11.58
CA ARG A 219 -16.17 6.51 -10.92
C ARG A 219 -14.75 7.07 -11.01
N TRP A 220 -14.37 7.57 -12.18
CA TRP A 220 -12.99 7.92 -12.52
C TRP A 220 -12.43 9.14 -11.77
N VAL A 221 -13.22 10.22 -11.62
CA VAL A 221 -12.77 11.44 -10.93
C VAL A 221 -12.48 11.18 -9.45
N PRO A 222 -13.42 10.64 -8.65
CA PRO A 222 -13.14 10.37 -7.25
C PRO A 222 -12.04 9.29 -7.07
N ALA A 223 -11.92 8.34 -8.02
CA ALA A 223 -10.78 7.42 -8.01
C ALA A 223 -9.44 8.16 -8.15
N GLY A 224 -9.35 9.12 -9.07
CA GLY A 224 -8.17 9.95 -9.25
C GLY A 224 -7.82 10.77 -8.00
N ILE A 225 -8.81 11.35 -7.34
CA ILE A 225 -8.64 12.07 -6.06
C ILE A 225 -8.03 11.12 -5.00
N LEU A 226 -8.63 9.95 -4.80
CA LEU A 226 -8.13 8.98 -3.81
C LEU A 226 -6.73 8.47 -4.15
N MET A 227 -6.42 8.28 -5.42
CA MET A 227 -5.07 7.90 -5.85
C MET A 227 -4.04 9.01 -5.59
N ALA A 228 -4.41 10.28 -5.76
CA ALA A 228 -3.55 11.40 -5.38
C ALA A 228 -3.28 11.44 -3.87
N LEU A 229 -4.32 11.25 -3.06
CA LEU A 229 -4.20 11.16 -1.60
C LEU A 229 -3.33 9.96 -1.19
N ALA A 230 -3.45 8.82 -1.88
CA ALA A 230 -2.60 7.66 -1.66
C ALA A 230 -1.13 7.96 -2.00
N LEU A 231 -0.86 8.61 -3.15
CA LEU A 231 0.49 9.02 -3.57
C LEU A 231 1.15 9.99 -2.60
N THR A 232 0.37 10.91 -2.02
CA THR A 232 0.87 11.85 -1.02
C THR A 232 0.97 11.23 0.38
N SER A 233 0.47 10.02 0.56
CA SER A 233 0.69 9.21 1.76
C SER A 233 1.90 8.29 1.61
N GLN A 234 2.06 7.61 0.45
CA GLN A 234 3.20 6.74 0.18
C GLN A 234 3.40 6.50 -1.32
N GLN A 235 4.65 6.50 -1.77
CA GLN A 235 5.01 6.49 -3.19
C GLN A 235 4.63 5.19 -3.92
N PHE A 236 4.56 4.04 -3.25
CA PHE A 236 4.22 2.79 -3.93
C PHE A 236 2.83 2.82 -4.60
N ALA A 237 1.95 3.72 -4.17
CA ALA A 237 0.63 3.90 -4.78
C ALA A 237 0.70 4.27 -6.28
N ILE A 238 1.86 4.76 -6.78
CA ILE A 238 2.09 5.03 -8.21
C ILE A 238 1.93 3.75 -9.04
N LEU A 239 2.33 2.59 -8.52
CA LEU A 239 2.23 1.31 -9.22
C LEU A 239 0.78 0.93 -9.46
N ILE A 240 -0.08 1.14 -8.47
CA ILE A 240 -1.52 0.92 -8.58
C ILE A 240 -2.14 1.93 -9.55
N LEU A 241 -1.77 3.21 -9.43
CA LEU A 241 -2.25 4.25 -10.34
C LEU A 241 -1.91 3.95 -11.79
N VAL A 242 -0.67 3.55 -12.09
CA VAL A 242 -0.22 3.22 -13.45
C VAL A 242 -1.03 2.05 -14.03
N VAL A 243 -1.26 1.00 -13.25
CA VAL A 243 -2.14 -0.10 -13.64
C VAL A 243 -3.54 0.40 -14.00
N LEU A 244 -4.15 1.20 -13.13
CA LEU A 244 -5.49 1.75 -13.36
C LEU A 244 -5.54 2.66 -14.59
N LEU A 245 -4.53 3.52 -14.79
CA LEU A 245 -4.46 4.42 -15.96
C LEU A 245 -4.32 3.66 -17.26
N VAL A 246 -3.49 2.61 -17.31
CA VAL A 246 -3.30 1.80 -18.53
C VAL A 246 -4.57 1.04 -18.87
N LEU A 247 -5.26 0.46 -17.88
CA LEU A 247 -6.48 -0.31 -18.10
C LEU A 247 -7.72 0.55 -18.37
N ALA A 248 -7.73 1.80 -17.91
CA ALA A 248 -8.88 2.68 -18.06
C ALA A 248 -9.21 3.00 -19.52
N PRO A 249 -10.49 3.08 -19.90
CA PRO A 249 -10.90 3.58 -21.20
C PRO A 249 -10.44 5.05 -21.36
N LYS A 250 -10.18 5.49 -22.60
CA LYS A 250 -9.58 6.81 -22.90
C LYS A 250 -10.21 7.97 -22.12
N ALA A 251 -11.55 8.05 -22.10
CA ALA A 251 -12.25 9.12 -21.37
C ALA A 251 -12.10 8.99 -19.84
N GLY A 252 -12.11 7.77 -19.29
CA GLY A 252 -11.90 7.51 -17.86
C GLY A 252 -10.47 7.82 -17.44
N ARG A 253 -9.49 7.42 -18.28
CA ARG A 253 -8.06 7.68 -18.09
C ARG A 253 -7.78 9.18 -17.93
N LEU A 254 -8.28 10.00 -18.86
CA LEU A 254 -8.07 11.45 -18.83
C LEU A 254 -8.68 12.08 -17.58
N LYS A 255 -9.92 11.72 -17.23
CA LYS A 255 -10.59 12.22 -16.02
C LYS A 255 -9.84 11.83 -14.74
N MET A 256 -9.40 10.58 -14.64
CA MET A 256 -8.65 10.08 -13.48
C MET A 256 -7.28 10.75 -13.39
N ALA A 257 -6.53 10.84 -14.50
CA ALA A 257 -5.22 11.48 -14.53
C ALA A 257 -5.32 12.97 -14.14
N ALA A 258 -6.26 13.72 -14.73
CA ALA A 258 -6.46 15.12 -14.39
C ALA A 258 -6.81 15.31 -12.90
N ALA A 259 -7.74 14.52 -12.37
CA ALA A 259 -8.10 14.59 -10.96
C ALA A 259 -6.90 14.25 -10.05
N THR A 260 -6.09 13.24 -10.42
CA THR A 260 -4.88 12.88 -9.67
C THR A 260 -3.87 14.03 -9.67
N VAL A 261 -3.54 14.57 -10.84
CA VAL A 261 -2.55 15.66 -10.96
C VAL A 261 -3.00 16.89 -10.19
N VAL A 262 -4.25 17.32 -10.34
CA VAL A 262 -4.78 18.51 -9.65
C VAL A 262 -4.73 18.31 -8.14
N THR A 263 -5.25 17.19 -7.64
CA THR A 263 -5.28 16.94 -6.19
C THR A 263 -3.87 16.80 -5.61
N TRP A 264 -2.97 16.09 -6.30
CA TRP A 264 -1.58 15.96 -5.89
C TRP A 264 -0.89 17.33 -5.85
N ALA A 265 -1.09 18.15 -6.89
CA ALA A 265 -0.52 19.49 -6.95
C ALA A 265 -1.04 20.39 -5.83
N MET A 266 -2.32 20.33 -5.49
CA MET A 266 -2.89 21.09 -4.37
C MET A 266 -2.23 20.80 -3.01
N ILE A 267 -1.71 19.59 -2.83
CA ILE A 267 -1.02 19.18 -1.59
C ILE A 267 0.48 19.50 -1.67
N VAL A 268 1.13 19.16 -2.78
CA VAL A 268 2.59 19.23 -2.88
C VAL A 268 3.11 20.61 -3.23
N LEU A 269 2.40 21.37 -4.08
CA LEU A 269 2.90 22.70 -4.49
C LEU A 269 3.00 23.72 -3.35
N PRO A 270 2.02 23.83 -2.43
CA PRO A 270 2.20 24.72 -1.28
C PRO A 270 3.43 24.37 -0.44
N LEU A 271 3.65 23.07 -0.21
CA LEU A 271 4.84 22.58 0.51
C LEU A 271 6.12 22.86 -0.27
N ALA A 272 6.10 22.71 -1.60
CA ALA A 272 7.24 23.01 -2.44
C ALA A 272 7.62 24.50 -2.38
N LEU A 273 6.63 25.40 -2.35
CA LEU A 273 6.87 26.85 -2.24
C LEU A 273 7.54 27.21 -0.91
N VAL A 274 7.03 26.69 0.22
CA VAL A 274 7.61 27.00 1.54
C VAL A 274 8.92 26.28 1.83
N THR A 275 9.28 25.25 1.05
CA THR A 275 10.52 24.47 1.19
C THR A 275 11.53 24.72 0.08
N SER A 276 11.38 25.80 -0.70
CA SER A 276 12.25 26.14 -1.84
C SER A 276 12.43 24.97 -2.82
N GLY A 277 11.36 24.31 -3.17
CA GLY A 277 11.30 23.19 -4.13
C GLY A 277 11.74 21.83 -3.59
N ARG A 278 12.22 21.73 -2.35
CA ARG A 278 12.68 20.44 -1.78
C ARG A 278 11.56 19.41 -1.68
N ALA A 279 10.38 19.82 -1.19
CA ALA A 279 9.25 18.94 -1.12
C ALA A 279 8.85 18.35 -2.49
N LEU A 280 8.94 19.15 -3.55
CA LEU A 280 8.68 18.70 -4.91
C LEU A 280 9.71 17.64 -5.36
N ARG A 281 11.00 17.92 -5.13
CA ARG A 281 12.07 16.98 -5.49
C ARG A 281 11.87 15.63 -4.81
N VAL A 282 11.64 15.62 -3.49
CA VAL A 282 11.44 14.37 -2.75
C VAL A 282 10.15 13.66 -3.14
N ALA A 283 9.07 14.41 -3.43
CA ALA A 283 7.82 13.80 -3.90
C ALA A 283 7.97 13.12 -5.27
N LEU A 284 8.86 13.61 -6.14
CA LEU A 284 9.11 13.06 -7.47
C LEU A 284 10.16 11.96 -7.49
N VAL A 285 11.26 12.14 -6.75
CA VAL A 285 12.46 11.29 -6.86
C VAL A 285 12.66 10.40 -5.63
N GLY A 286 11.97 10.71 -4.53
CA GLY A 286 12.17 10.06 -3.24
C GLY A 286 13.26 10.72 -2.39
N SER A 287 13.45 10.20 -1.18
CA SER A 287 14.49 10.68 -0.29
C SER A 287 15.86 10.20 -0.79
N GLY A 288 16.78 11.14 -1.01
CA GLY A 288 18.14 10.82 -1.45
C GLY A 288 19.03 10.15 -0.39
N LEU A 289 18.46 9.77 0.75
CA LEU A 289 19.17 9.15 1.89
C LEU A 289 19.23 7.61 1.83
N ALA A 290 18.44 6.98 1.01
CA ALA A 290 18.47 5.55 0.90
C ALA A 290 19.70 5.13 0.10
N GLY A 291 20.80 4.94 0.78
CA GLY A 291 21.88 4.09 0.28
C GLY A 291 21.37 2.65 0.22
N ALA A 292 21.78 1.93 -0.81
CA ALA A 292 21.49 0.50 -0.90
C ALA A 292 21.89 -0.20 0.40
N GLN A 293 20.96 -0.92 1.02
CA GLN A 293 21.28 -1.72 2.20
C GLN A 293 22.36 -2.74 1.86
N TYR A 294 23.25 -2.92 2.81
CA TYR A 294 24.36 -3.86 2.67
C TYR A 294 23.88 -5.25 2.22
N LYS A 295 24.50 -5.75 1.15
CA LYS A 295 24.13 -7.03 0.52
C LYS A 295 22.70 -7.11 -0.04
N SER A 296 22.02 -6.00 -0.30
CA SER A 296 20.79 -6.00 -1.11
C SER A 296 21.11 -6.28 -2.59
N LEU A 297 20.10 -6.58 -3.40
CA LEU A 297 20.31 -6.77 -4.84
C LEU A 297 20.89 -5.51 -5.49
N THR A 298 20.43 -4.34 -5.09
CA THR A 298 20.95 -3.04 -5.54
C THR A 298 22.42 -2.85 -5.18
N TRP A 299 22.82 -3.29 -3.98
CA TRP A 299 24.21 -3.30 -3.54
C TRP A 299 25.08 -4.24 -4.38
N GLU A 300 24.65 -5.48 -4.59
CA GLU A 300 25.38 -6.48 -5.37
C GLU A 300 25.52 -6.09 -6.86
N LEU A 301 24.55 -5.36 -7.39
CA LEU A 301 24.61 -4.79 -8.74
C LEU A 301 25.47 -3.51 -8.82
N HIS A 302 26.11 -3.10 -7.73
CA HIS A 302 26.98 -1.93 -7.64
C HIS A 302 26.30 -0.62 -8.06
N LEU A 303 24.98 -0.51 -7.85
CA LEU A 303 24.21 0.69 -8.14
C LEU A 303 24.40 1.72 -7.00
N THR A 304 25.58 2.31 -6.93
CA THR A 304 25.97 3.23 -5.83
C THR A 304 25.78 4.70 -6.15
N GLY A 305 25.60 5.05 -7.43
CA GLY A 305 25.35 6.43 -7.85
C GLY A 305 23.89 6.84 -7.72
N SER A 306 23.63 8.07 -7.29
CA SER A 306 22.26 8.59 -7.13
C SER A 306 21.41 8.44 -8.40
N ALA A 307 21.96 8.74 -9.57
CA ALA A 307 21.26 8.61 -10.85
C ALA A 307 20.93 7.14 -11.19
N ALA A 308 21.83 6.18 -10.88
CA ALA A 308 21.58 4.76 -11.10
C ALA A 308 20.49 4.24 -10.19
N VAL A 309 20.49 4.67 -8.93
CA VAL A 309 19.44 4.35 -7.94
C VAL A 309 18.10 4.94 -8.36
N ASP A 310 18.06 6.18 -8.82
CA ASP A 310 16.83 6.82 -9.28
C ASP A 310 16.24 6.10 -10.51
N VAL A 311 17.08 5.69 -11.47
CA VAL A 311 16.64 4.86 -12.62
C VAL A 311 16.12 3.51 -12.15
N TRP A 312 16.82 2.86 -11.22
CA TRP A 312 16.41 1.58 -10.66
C TRP A 312 15.03 1.66 -9.98
N ARG A 313 14.76 2.74 -9.26
CA ARG A 313 13.45 3.04 -8.64
C ARG A 313 12.31 3.24 -9.65
N LEU A 314 12.61 3.67 -10.88
CA LEU A 314 11.60 3.80 -11.94
C LEU A 314 11.22 2.45 -12.57
N MET A 315 12.08 1.43 -12.47
CA MET A 315 11.84 0.12 -13.07
C MET A 315 10.52 -0.54 -12.67
N PRO A 316 10.08 -0.55 -11.40
CA PRO A 316 8.78 -1.09 -11.03
C PRO A 316 7.61 -0.42 -11.76
N ILE A 317 7.70 0.89 -12.00
CA ILE A 317 6.67 1.66 -12.73
C ILE A 317 6.59 1.19 -14.18
N VAL A 318 7.75 1.06 -14.84
CA VAL A 318 7.85 0.58 -16.23
C VAL A 318 7.32 -0.86 -16.34
N VAL A 319 7.77 -1.75 -15.46
CA VAL A 319 7.31 -3.14 -15.43
C VAL A 319 5.80 -3.22 -15.20
N SER A 320 5.27 -2.45 -14.26
CA SER A 320 3.82 -2.40 -14.00
C SER A 320 3.03 -1.91 -15.21
N ALA A 321 3.52 -0.88 -15.91
CA ALA A 321 2.91 -0.37 -17.13
C ALA A 321 2.92 -1.42 -18.25
N CYS A 322 4.04 -2.11 -18.45
CA CYS A 322 4.19 -3.17 -19.44
C CYS A 322 3.25 -4.35 -19.16
N LEU A 323 3.20 -4.81 -17.90
CA LEU A 323 2.30 -5.88 -17.49
C LEU A 323 0.82 -5.49 -17.68
N ALA A 324 0.46 -4.26 -17.30
CA ALA A 324 -0.89 -3.76 -17.48
C ALA A 324 -1.27 -3.66 -18.96
N TYR A 325 -0.36 -3.15 -19.80
CA TYR A 325 -0.57 -3.07 -21.24
C TYR A 325 -0.69 -4.47 -21.88
N TRP A 326 0.19 -5.39 -21.50
CA TRP A 326 0.11 -6.79 -21.96
C TRP A 326 -1.21 -7.44 -21.58
N THR A 327 -1.66 -7.27 -20.31
CA THR A 327 -2.94 -7.78 -19.82
C THR A 327 -4.11 -7.18 -20.62
N LEU A 328 -4.09 -5.86 -20.84
CA LEU A 328 -5.10 -5.18 -21.66
C LEU A 328 -5.15 -5.72 -23.09
N ARG A 329 -4.00 -6.01 -23.70
CA ARG A 329 -3.93 -6.61 -25.05
C ARG A 329 -4.49 -8.02 -25.09
N ARG A 330 -4.34 -8.79 -24.01
CA ARG A 330 -4.83 -10.19 -23.93
C ARG A 330 -6.30 -10.30 -23.56
N LEU A 331 -6.74 -9.50 -22.60
CA LEU A 331 -8.09 -9.58 -22.02
C LEU A 331 -9.04 -8.49 -22.54
N GLY A 332 -8.53 -7.45 -23.22
CA GLY A 332 -9.34 -6.29 -23.59
C GLY A 332 -10.03 -5.66 -22.38
N PRO A 333 -11.32 -5.29 -22.48
CA PRO A 333 -12.08 -4.72 -21.36
C PRO A 333 -12.20 -5.62 -20.13
N ALA A 334 -12.08 -6.96 -20.29
CA ALA A 334 -12.12 -7.90 -19.19
C ALA A 334 -10.92 -7.80 -18.23
N ALA A 335 -9.85 -7.09 -18.64
CA ALA A 335 -8.73 -6.76 -17.73
C ALA A 335 -9.15 -5.93 -16.52
N LEU A 336 -10.28 -5.22 -16.60
CA LEU A 336 -10.88 -4.48 -15.46
C LEU A 336 -11.80 -5.35 -14.59
N ASN A 337 -11.98 -6.63 -14.90
CA ASN A 337 -12.70 -7.53 -13.99
C ASN A 337 -11.93 -7.67 -12.67
N PRO A 338 -12.63 -7.91 -11.54
CA PRO A 338 -12.01 -7.88 -10.21
C PRO A 338 -10.76 -8.77 -10.06
N VAL A 339 -10.81 -10.02 -10.52
CA VAL A 339 -9.71 -10.97 -10.34
C VAL A 339 -8.47 -10.57 -11.14
N PRO A 340 -8.52 -10.33 -12.47
CA PRO A 340 -7.36 -9.84 -13.24
C PRO A 340 -6.80 -8.52 -12.71
N LEU A 341 -7.67 -7.58 -12.35
CA LEU A 341 -7.25 -6.27 -11.85
C LEU A 341 -6.47 -6.40 -10.53
N ILE A 342 -7.02 -7.11 -9.54
CA ILE A 342 -6.34 -7.28 -8.24
C ILE A 342 -5.08 -8.15 -8.38
N ALA A 343 -5.11 -9.18 -9.24
CA ALA A 343 -3.92 -9.98 -9.54
C ALA A 343 -2.80 -9.12 -10.14
N LEU A 344 -3.13 -8.24 -11.08
CA LEU A 344 -2.17 -7.32 -11.68
C LEU A 344 -1.62 -6.30 -10.68
N VAL A 345 -2.47 -5.75 -9.81
CA VAL A 345 -2.05 -4.88 -8.71
C VAL A 345 -1.09 -5.62 -7.77
N ALA A 346 -1.45 -6.82 -7.33
CA ALA A 346 -0.60 -7.65 -6.47
C ALA A 346 0.75 -7.98 -7.13
N THR A 347 0.76 -8.32 -8.43
CA THR A 347 1.99 -8.60 -9.18
C THR A 347 2.87 -7.35 -9.27
N SER A 348 2.30 -6.19 -9.56
CA SER A 348 3.03 -4.92 -9.64
C SER A 348 3.68 -4.55 -8.31
N LEU A 349 2.96 -4.72 -7.21
CA LEU A 349 3.48 -4.50 -5.85
C LEU A 349 4.55 -5.53 -5.47
N SER A 350 4.41 -6.79 -5.88
CA SER A 350 5.42 -7.83 -5.65
C SER A 350 6.70 -7.54 -6.43
N MET A 351 6.59 -7.13 -7.70
CA MET A 351 7.74 -6.76 -8.52
C MET A 351 8.51 -5.56 -7.94
N ARG A 352 7.83 -4.62 -7.27
CA ARG A 352 8.50 -3.52 -6.57
C ARG A 352 9.58 -4.04 -5.62
N LEU A 353 9.31 -5.10 -4.86
CA LEU A 353 10.23 -5.62 -3.85
C LEU A 353 11.57 -6.11 -4.44
N VAL A 354 11.61 -6.46 -5.74
CA VAL A 354 12.87 -6.77 -6.45
C VAL A 354 13.77 -5.53 -6.54
N PHE A 355 13.15 -4.37 -6.73
CA PHE A 355 13.85 -3.11 -7.00
C PHE A 355 14.06 -2.25 -5.74
N GLU A 356 13.62 -2.73 -4.57
CA GLU A 356 13.85 -2.00 -3.32
C GLU A 356 15.31 -2.07 -2.88
N GLU A 357 15.81 -0.96 -2.38
CA GLU A 357 17.18 -0.83 -1.89
C GLU A 357 17.43 -1.56 -0.58
N GLY A 358 16.37 -1.87 0.13
CA GLY A 358 16.38 -2.59 1.38
C GLY A 358 15.11 -3.40 1.55
N LEU A 359 15.13 -4.31 2.50
CA LEU A 359 14.02 -5.21 2.76
C LEU A 359 13.54 -5.03 4.20
N TYR A 360 12.36 -4.42 4.36
CA TYR A 360 11.71 -4.25 5.65
C TYR A 360 10.37 -4.99 5.68
N GLY A 361 10.00 -5.53 6.84
CA GLY A 361 8.79 -6.33 6.99
C GLY A 361 7.51 -5.62 6.54
N TYR A 362 7.41 -4.32 6.78
CA TYR A 362 6.24 -3.54 6.38
C TYR A 362 6.12 -3.33 4.85
N TYR A 363 7.19 -3.46 4.07
CA TYR A 363 7.12 -3.38 2.61
C TYR A 363 6.24 -4.46 2.00
N PHE A 364 6.09 -5.60 2.68
CA PHE A 364 5.24 -6.70 2.27
C PHE A 364 3.76 -6.46 2.54
N MET A 365 3.39 -5.43 3.30
CA MET A 365 2.00 -5.15 3.69
C MET A 365 1.07 -5.00 2.47
N ALA A 366 1.43 -4.18 1.51
CA ALA A 366 0.61 -3.93 0.33
C ALA A 366 0.43 -5.20 -0.53
N VAL A 367 1.50 -6.00 -0.65
CA VAL A 367 1.47 -7.31 -1.34
C VAL A 367 0.56 -8.28 -0.59
N ALA A 368 0.76 -8.43 0.72
CA ALA A 368 -0.02 -9.36 1.55
C ALA A 368 -1.51 -9.05 1.49
N VAL A 369 -1.90 -7.79 1.67
CA VAL A 369 -3.29 -7.34 1.59
C VAL A 369 -3.89 -7.63 0.20
N SER A 370 -3.15 -7.34 -0.88
CA SER A 370 -3.61 -7.60 -2.24
C SER A 370 -3.80 -9.09 -2.51
N LEU A 371 -2.90 -9.95 -2.02
CA LEU A 371 -2.99 -11.41 -2.16
C LEU A 371 -4.18 -11.98 -1.35
N ILE A 372 -4.42 -11.48 -0.13
CA ILE A 372 -5.57 -11.89 0.68
C ILE A 372 -6.88 -11.52 -0.03
N VAL A 373 -6.99 -10.28 -0.53
CA VAL A 373 -8.17 -9.84 -1.29
C VAL A 373 -8.36 -10.70 -2.54
N LEU A 374 -7.28 -11.01 -3.25
CA LEU A 374 -7.30 -11.87 -4.44
C LEU A 374 -7.82 -13.28 -4.13
N ASP A 375 -7.36 -13.90 -3.04
CA ASP A 375 -7.82 -15.21 -2.60
C ASP A 375 -9.32 -15.21 -2.28
N VAL A 376 -9.79 -14.17 -1.60
CA VAL A 376 -11.22 -14.01 -1.30
C VAL A 376 -12.06 -13.83 -2.58
N LEU A 377 -11.57 -13.08 -3.55
CA LEU A 377 -12.25 -12.93 -4.85
C LEU A 377 -12.33 -14.24 -5.61
N ARG A 378 -11.33 -15.10 -5.47
CA ARG A 378 -11.29 -16.46 -6.03
C ARG A 378 -12.04 -17.49 -5.19
N ARG A 379 -12.62 -17.12 -4.06
CA ARG A 379 -13.27 -18.02 -3.09
C ARG A 379 -12.34 -19.12 -2.58
N SER A 380 -11.07 -18.81 -2.39
CA SER A 380 -10.06 -19.77 -1.94
C SER A 380 -9.13 -19.12 -0.91
N PHE A 381 -8.61 -19.92 0.01
CA PHE A 381 -7.42 -19.58 0.78
C PHE A 381 -6.32 -20.55 0.39
N ARG A 382 -5.15 -19.99 0.07
CA ARG A 382 -4.01 -20.79 -0.37
C ARG A 382 -3.03 -21.01 0.77
N PHE A 383 -2.66 -22.27 0.99
CA PHE A 383 -1.65 -22.61 2.00
C PHE A 383 -0.30 -21.97 1.69
N GLU A 384 0.02 -21.77 0.41
CA GLU A 384 1.23 -21.08 -0.05
C GLU A 384 1.28 -19.63 0.46
N LEU A 385 0.13 -18.93 0.49
CA LEU A 385 0.02 -17.60 1.05
C LEU A 385 0.32 -17.62 2.56
N ILE A 386 -0.23 -18.58 3.28
CA ILE A 386 -0.01 -18.74 4.72
C ILE A 386 1.47 -19.06 5.00
N GLY A 387 2.07 -19.96 4.22
CA GLY A 387 3.50 -20.30 4.30
C GLY A 387 4.40 -19.10 4.04
N TRP A 388 4.08 -18.29 3.02
CA TRP A 388 4.80 -17.07 2.71
C TRP A 388 4.70 -16.02 3.82
N LEU A 389 3.51 -15.81 4.39
CA LEU A 389 3.33 -14.91 5.53
C LEU A 389 4.07 -15.40 6.77
N ALA A 390 4.10 -16.71 7.03
CA ALA A 390 4.87 -17.30 8.12
C ALA A 390 6.38 -17.10 7.93
N LEU A 391 6.88 -17.21 6.69
CA LEU A 391 8.27 -16.93 6.37
C LEU A 391 8.64 -15.46 6.63
N ILE A 392 7.74 -14.52 6.32
CA ILE A 392 7.93 -13.10 6.65
C ILE A 392 8.05 -12.91 8.17
N VAL A 393 7.21 -13.57 8.96
CA VAL A 393 7.35 -13.53 10.43
C VAL A 393 8.70 -14.04 10.87
N LEU A 394 9.12 -15.19 10.35
CA LEU A 394 10.38 -15.81 10.71
C LEU A 394 11.58 -14.90 10.40
N VAL A 395 11.55 -14.25 9.24
CA VAL A 395 12.67 -13.38 8.79
C VAL A 395 12.70 -12.04 9.52
N PHE A 396 11.54 -11.42 9.75
CA PHE A 396 11.43 -10.05 10.27
C PHE A 396 10.95 -9.96 11.71
N SER A 397 10.77 -11.10 12.40
CA SER A 397 10.38 -11.09 13.80
C SER A 397 11.50 -10.52 14.68
N PRO A 398 11.17 -9.69 15.69
CA PRO A 398 12.11 -9.26 16.72
C PRO A 398 12.48 -10.40 17.70
N LEU A 399 11.89 -11.57 17.56
CA LEU A 399 12.18 -12.74 18.38
C LEU A 399 13.60 -13.27 18.10
N PRO A 400 14.19 -14.11 19.00
CA PRO A 400 15.59 -14.55 18.89
C PRO A 400 15.97 -15.26 17.60
N TRP A 401 14.99 -15.80 16.86
CA TRP A 401 15.16 -16.43 15.55
C TRP A 401 14.93 -15.49 14.36
N GLY A 402 14.57 -14.22 14.63
CA GLY A 402 14.20 -13.26 13.61
C GLY A 402 15.37 -12.44 13.06
N HIS A 403 15.04 -11.24 12.65
CA HIS A 403 15.83 -10.32 11.83
C HIS A 403 17.33 -10.25 12.14
N ASP A 404 17.71 -10.09 13.39
CA ASP A 404 19.12 -9.83 13.75
C ASP A 404 20.04 -11.04 13.53
N ARG A 405 19.52 -12.26 13.56
CA ARG A 405 20.33 -13.46 13.36
C ARG A 405 20.32 -13.96 11.92
N LEU A 406 19.15 -13.98 11.29
CA LEU A 406 19.02 -14.52 9.93
C LEU A 406 19.50 -13.53 8.87
N THR A 407 19.19 -12.25 9.00
CA THR A 407 19.59 -11.23 8.01
C THR A 407 21.07 -10.93 8.00
N TYR A 408 21.77 -11.06 9.11
CA TYR A 408 23.24 -10.90 9.14
C TYR A 408 24.01 -12.11 8.63
N SER A 409 23.45 -13.31 8.71
CA SER A 409 24.10 -14.55 8.27
C SER A 409 23.87 -14.85 6.78
N VAL A 410 22.78 -14.36 6.19
CA VAL A 410 22.41 -14.59 4.80
C VAL A 410 22.34 -13.26 4.05
N PRO A 411 22.94 -13.15 2.84
CA PRO A 411 22.85 -11.94 2.04
C PRO A 411 21.40 -11.48 1.79
N MET A 412 21.14 -10.19 1.91
CA MET A 412 19.80 -9.60 1.78
C MET A 412 19.14 -9.96 0.43
N TRP A 413 19.91 -10.02 -0.67
CA TRP A 413 19.39 -10.35 -1.99
C TRP A 413 18.78 -11.76 -2.06
N ILE A 414 19.29 -12.70 -1.25
CA ILE A 414 18.72 -14.06 -1.17
C ILE A 414 17.32 -13.98 -0.57
N TRP A 415 17.15 -13.21 0.51
CA TRP A 415 15.83 -13.00 1.11
C TRP A 415 14.88 -12.27 0.17
N GLN A 416 15.36 -11.28 -0.59
CA GLN A 416 14.56 -10.62 -1.61
C GLN A 416 14.01 -11.64 -2.62
N LEU A 417 14.85 -12.47 -3.19
CA LEU A 417 14.41 -13.48 -4.15
C LEU A 417 13.50 -14.53 -3.52
N LEU A 418 13.84 -15.03 -2.33
CA LEU A 418 13.07 -16.04 -1.62
C LEU A 418 11.66 -15.57 -1.26
N LEU A 419 11.48 -14.30 -0.92
CA LEU A 419 10.18 -13.73 -0.54
C LEU A 419 9.40 -13.20 -1.74
N VAL A 420 10.11 -12.63 -2.72
CA VAL A 420 9.44 -12.05 -3.90
C VAL A 420 8.97 -13.12 -4.87
N THR A 421 9.73 -14.18 -5.09
CA THR A 421 9.35 -15.25 -6.04
C THR A 421 7.98 -15.88 -5.73
N PRO A 422 7.69 -16.31 -4.48
CA PRO A 422 6.36 -16.80 -4.13
C PRO A 422 5.27 -15.73 -4.27
N ALA A 423 5.55 -14.49 -3.88
CA ALA A 423 4.60 -13.39 -4.00
C ALA A 423 4.20 -13.11 -5.45
N VAL A 424 5.20 -13.07 -6.36
CA VAL A 424 4.96 -12.93 -7.80
C VAL A 424 4.19 -14.13 -8.34
N TRP A 425 4.56 -15.36 -7.96
CA TRP A 425 3.84 -16.56 -8.41
C TRP A 425 2.39 -16.57 -7.95
N LEU A 426 2.13 -16.29 -6.67
CA LEU A 426 0.80 -16.23 -6.08
C LEU A 426 -0.11 -15.19 -6.76
N SER A 427 0.45 -14.09 -7.22
CA SER A 427 -0.30 -13.02 -7.90
C SER A 427 -0.41 -13.24 -9.41
N LEU A 428 0.64 -13.71 -10.05
CA LEU A 428 0.69 -13.87 -11.51
C LEU A 428 -0.11 -15.08 -11.99
N SER A 429 -0.12 -16.21 -11.25
CA SER A 429 -0.83 -17.41 -11.66
C SER A 429 -2.33 -17.16 -11.91
N PRO A 430 -3.10 -16.43 -11.06
CA PRO A 430 -4.50 -16.10 -11.34
C PRO A 430 -4.69 -15.22 -12.57
N LEU A 431 -3.72 -14.36 -12.86
CA LEU A 431 -3.75 -13.52 -14.05
C LEU A 431 -3.56 -14.37 -15.30
N LEU A 432 -2.61 -15.31 -15.28
CA LEU A 432 -2.39 -16.25 -16.39
C LEU A 432 -3.59 -17.16 -16.62
N ASP A 433 -4.24 -17.64 -15.56
CA ASP A 433 -5.46 -18.44 -15.65
C ASP A 433 -6.59 -17.65 -16.32
N ALA A 434 -6.78 -16.39 -15.96
CA ALA A 434 -7.77 -15.53 -16.62
C ALA A 434 -7.48 -15.32 -18.09
N ILE A 435 -6.21 -15.17 -18.49
CA ILE A 435 -5.79 -15.03 -19.89
C ILE A 435 -6.02 -16.33 -20.66
N ARG A 436 -5.66 -17.48 -20.10
CA ARG A 436 -5.89 -18.80 -20.75
C ARG A 436 -7.38 -19.08 -20.95
N GLY A 437 -8.20 -18.80 -19.94
CA GLY A 437 -9.65 -18.95 -20.04
C GLY A 437 -10.26 -18.10 -21.16
N ALA A 438 -9.81 -16.87 -21.32
CA ALA A 438 -10.29 -15.99 -22.38
C ALA A 438 -9.91 -16.50 -23.79
N THR A 439 -8.73 -17.11 -23.95
CA THR A 439 -8.29 -17.64 -25.26
C THR A 439 -9.02 -18.92 -25.65
N SER A 440 -9.43 -19.74 -24.68
CA SER A 440 -10.17 -20.97 -24.98
C SER A 440 -11.59 -20.70 -25.49
N THR A 441 -12.27 -19.70 -24.95
CA THR A 441 -13.63 -19.32 -25.38
C THR A 441 -13.66 -18.75 -26.79
N THR A 442 -12.63 -18.00 -27.22
CA THR A 442 -12.54 -17.47 -28.59
C THR A 442 -12.28 -18.52 -29.64
N ASN A 443 -11.68 -19.66 -29.28
CA ASN A 443 -11.45 -20.77 -30.21
C ASN A 443 -12.70 -21.63 -30.44
N VAL A 444 -13.58 -21.73 -29.46
CA VAL A 444 -14.85 -22.50 -29.58
C VAL A 444 -15.83 -21.81 -30.54
N GLU A 445 -15.86 -20.44 -30.53
CA GLU A 445 -16.72 -19.68 -31.41
C GLU A 445 -16.25 -19.67 -32.88
N ARG A 446 -15.00 -20.10 -33.15
CA ARG A 446 -14.44 -20.15 -34.51
C ARG A 446 -14.58 -21.51 -35.23
N VAL A 447 -15.19 -22.50 -34.57
CA VAL A 447 -15.52 -23.74 -35.30
C VAL A 447 -16.62 -23.42 -36.27
N PRO A 448 -16.35 -23.40 -37.60
CA PRO A 448 -17.40 -23.14 -38.58
C PRO A 448 -18.43 -24.25 -38.47
N ALA A 449 -19.70 -23.84 -38.39
CA ALA A 449 -20.78 -24.79 -38.53
C ALA A 449 -20.56 -25.52 -39.86
N LEU A 450 -20.05 -26.74 -39.81
CA LEU A 450 -19.98 -27.63 -40.95
C LEU A 450 -21.40 -27.80 -41.46
N LYS A 451 -21.65 -27.20 -42.64
CA LYS A 451 -22.89 -27.38 -43.40
C LYS A 451 -22.93 -28.78 -44.00
#